data_926f968f53d33e2ba9e579d564008ac0
#
_entry.id   926f968f53d33e2ba9e579d564008ac0
#
_cell.length_a   1.000
_cell.length_b   1.000
_cell.length_c   1.000
_cell.angle_alpha   90.00
_cell.angle_beta   90.00
_cell.angle_gamma   90.00
#
_symmetry.space_group_name_H-M   'P 1'
#
loop_
_entity.id
_entity.type
_entity.pdbx_description
1 polymer ?
#
loop_
_entity_poly.entity_id
_entity_poly.type
_entity_poly.pdbx_seq_one_letter_code
_entity_poly.pdbx_strand_id
1 'polypeptide(L)'
;TASNAAGAWTNPLRDPRDLRLPRIAGPCSIVIFGVTGDLSRKKLLPAIYDLANRGLLPPSFGLTGFARRDWTEEHFKDFVKENVQAHCRTPFKESTWKQLAAGIRFVQGTFDDPKAFERLSDTVAELDRDRGTRGNHAFYMSVPPRAFPQVSRQLADCGLAKSDKGAWRRVIIEKPFGHDLASAKELDRVVSEVFDPSSVFRIDHYLGKETVQNMLALRFANAMYEPIWNNNYVDHVQITMAEDIGVAGRAGYYDGIGAARDI
;
A
#
# COMPACT_ATOMS: atom_id res chain seq x y z
N THR A 1 15.50 -23.39 28.35
CA THR A 1 15.77 -23.75 26.94
C THR A 1 15.27 -22.63 26.05
N ALA A 2 16.19 -21.71 25.71
CA ALA A 2 15.93 -20.61 24.81
C ALA A 2 15.86 -21.15 23.37
N SER A 3 14.72 -20.99 22.69
CA SER A 3 14.60 -21.28 21.28
C SER A 3 15.21 -20.11 20.49
N ASN A 4 16.24 -20.41 19.74
CA ASN A 4 16.86 -19.54 18.75
C ASN A 4 15.84 -18.99 17.73
N ALA A 5 15.43 -17.75 17.90
CA ALA A 5 14.89 -16.95 16.82
C ALA A 5 16.07 -16.45 15.98
N ALA A 6 16.33 -17.12 14.87
CA ALA A 6 17.40 -16.79 13.95
C ALA A 6 17.28 -15.34 13.43
N GLY A 7 18.17 -14.47 13.88
CA GLY A 7 18.86 -13.49 13.08
C GLY A 7 18.08 -12.35 12.44
N ALA A 8 17.20 -11.66 13.16
CA ALA A 8 16.98 -10.26 12.82
C ALA A 8 18.09 -9.44 13.49
N TRP A 9 18.98 -8.88 12.69
CA TRP A 9 19.99 -7.94 13.17
C TRP A 9 19.28 -6.71 13.75
N THR A 10 19.08 -6.67 15.06
CA THR A 10 18.54 -5.51 15.76
C THR A 10 19.74 -4.62 16.12
N ASN A 11 19.76 -3.41 15.59
CA ASN A 11 20.71 -2.41 16.02
C ASN A 11 20.52 -2.16 17.54
N PRO A 12 21.47 -2.51 18.41
CA PRO A 12 21.33 -2.38 19.85
C PRO A 12 21.17 -0.92 20.33
N LEU A 13 21.52 0.06 19.48
CA LEU A 13 21.37 1.48 19.77
C LEU A 13 19.97 2.02 19.37
N ARG A 14 19.09 1.16 18.85
CA ARG A 14 17.78 1.56 18.38
C ARG A 14 16.69 1.04 19.30
N ASP A 15 15.96 1.93 19.96
CA ASP A 15 14.73 1.56 20.68
C ASP A 15 13.67 1.10 19.65
N PRO A 16 13.16 -0.15 19.74
CA PRO A 16 12.11 -0.64 18.86
C PRO A 16 10.82 0.22 18.89
N ARG A 17 10.63 1.01 19.94
CA ARG A 17 9.49 1.93 20.12
C ARG A 17 9.74 3.30 19.50
N ASP A 18 10.97 3.63 19.08
CA ASP A 18 11.25 4.89 18.42
C ASP A 18 10.71 4.90 16.99
N LEU A 19 9.59 5.61 16.80
CA LEU A 19 8.92 5.76 15.51
C LEU A 19 9.53 6.85 14.61
N ARG A 20 10.47 7.63 15.11
CA ARG A 20 11.10 8.75 14.36
C ARG A 20 12.04 8.28 13.26
N LEU A 21 12.63 7.10 13.42
CA LEU A 21 13.54 6.54 12.44
C LEU A 21 12.82 5.62 11.45
N PRO A 22 13.12 5.69 10.14
CA PRO A 22 12.61 4.76 9.14
C PRO A 22 12.90 3.31 9.53
N ARG A 23 11.89 2.46 9.47
CA ARG A 23 12.06 1.03 9.74
C ARG A 23 12.29 0.29 8.44
N ILE A 24 13.33 -0.55 8.40
CA ILE A 24 13.51 -1.49 7.29
C ILE A 24 12.40 -2.53 7.39
N ALA A 25 11.68 -2.74 6.29
CA ALA A 25 10.68 -3.79 6.24
C ALA A 25 11.34 -5.17 6.39
N GLY A 26 10.67 -6.08 7.10
CA GLY A 26 11.07 -7.49 7.11
C GLY A 26 10.79 -8.17 5.76
N PRO A 27 11.25 -9.43 5.58
CA PRO A 27 10.98 -10.21 4.38
C PRO A 27 9.49 -10.20 4.03
N CYS A 28 9.15 -9.77 2.81
CA CYS A 28 7.76 -9.67 2.37
C CYS A 28 7.66 -9.48 0.85
N SER A 29 6.44 -9.65 0.35
CA SER A 29 6.07 -9.21 -1.00
C SER A 29 4.84 -8.32 -0.99
N ILE A 30 4.68 -7.56 -2.08
CA ILE A 30 3.48 -6.78 -2.34
C ILE A 30 2.86 -7.23 -3.67
N VAL A 31 1.55 -7.44 -3.66
CA VAL A 31 0.73 -7.64 -4.86
C VAL A 31 -0.05 -6.36 -5.11
N ILE A 32 0.07 -5.79 -6.31
CA ILE A 32 -0.66 -4.57 -6.68
C ILE A 32 -1.73 -4.93 -7.70
N PHE A 33 -2.99 -4.89 -7.29
CA PHE A 33 -4.12 -5.01 -8.19
C PHE A 33 -4.35 -3.69 -8.94
N GLY A 34 -4.52 -3.77 -10.27
CA GLY A 34 -4.63 -2.57 -11.10
C GLY A 34 -3.29 -1.86 -11.32
N VAL A 35 -2.20 -2.63 -11.36
CA VAL A 35 -0.82 -2.12 -11.45
C VAL A 35 -0.54 -1.23 -12.67
N THR A 36 -1.35 -1.33 -13.71
CA THR A 36 -1.24 -0.50 -14.92
C THR A 36 -1.98 0.84 -14.83
N GLY A 37 -2.65 1.11 -13.71
CA GLY A 37 -3.39 2.35 -13.46
C GLY A 37 -2.46 3.55 -13.13
N ASP A 38 -3.02 4.76 -13.20
CA ASP A 38 -2.26 6.01 -12.98
C ASP A 38 -1.63 6.11 -11.59
N LEU A 39 -2.33 5.67 -10.53
CA LEU A 39 -1.79 5.65 -9.18
C LEU A 39 -0.55 4.77 -9.09
N SER A 40 -0.62 3.57 -9.65
CA SER A 40 0.50 2.63 -9.65
C SER A 40 1.68 3.19 -10.44
N ARG A 41 1.45 3.68 -11.65
CA ARG A 41 2.48 4.23 -12.53
C ARG A 41 3.22 5.42 -11.94
N LYS A 42 2.46 6.41 -11.47
CA LYS A 42 3.00 7.73 -11.08
C LYS A 42 3.40 7.80 -9.62
N LYS A 43 2.93 6.88 -8.76
CA LYS A 43 3.14 6.95 -7.32
C LYS A 43 3.68 5.66 -6.72
N LEU A 44 2.98 4.51 -6.86
CA LEU A 44 3.33 3.30 -6.13
C LEU A 44 4.65 2.68 -6.61
N LEU A 45 4.79 2.45 -7.92
CA LEU A 45 6.00 1.86 -8.49
C LEU A 45 7.25 2.73 -8.24
N PRO A 46 7.20 4.07 -8.47
CA PRO A 46 8.29 4.95 -8.10
C PRO A 46 8.60 4.96 -6.60
N ALA A 47 7.59 4.95 -5.73
CA ALA A 47 7.79 4.92 -4.29
C ALA A 47 8.45 3.62 -3.80
N ILE A 48 8.09 2.48 -4.37
CA ILE A 48 8.75 1.19 -4.08
C ILE A 48 10.23 1.26 -4.46
N TYR A 49 10.54 1.81 -5.64
CA TYR A 49 11.93 2.02 -6.04
C TYR A 49 12.68 2.97 -5.10
N ASP A 50 12.08 4.10 -4.73
CA ASP A 50 12.67 5.06 -3.80
C ASP A 50 12.97 4.42 -2.43
N LEU A 51 12.07 3.57 -1.93
CA LEU A 51 12.29 2.79 -0.70
C LEU A 51 13.46 1.81 -0.87
N ALA A 52 13.53 1.10 -2.00
CA ALA A 52 14.65 0.20 -2.31
C ALA A 52 15.98 0.96 -2.38
N ASN A 53 16.01 2.10 -3.09
CA ASN A 53 17.20 2.92 -3.25
C ASN A 53 17.70 3.55 -1.93
N ARG A 54 16.78 3.73 -0.97
CA ARG A 54 17.09 4.20 0.40
C ARG A 54 17.45 3.06 1.36
N GLY A 55 17.45 1.81 0.90
CA GLY A 55 17.74 0.64 1.74
C GLY A 55 16.64 0.32 2.76
N LEU A 56 15.40 0.74 2.50
CA LEU A 56 14.26 0.52 3.39
C LEU A 56 13.44 -0.72 3.05
N LEU A 57 13.71 -1.35 1.90
CA LEU A 57 13.15 -2.66 1.54
C LEU A 57 14.19 -3.77 1.78
N PRO A 58 13.75 -4.96 2.18
CA PRO A 58 14.65 -6.10 2.35
C PRO A 58 15.14 -6.61 0.99
N PRO A 59 16.33 -7.23 0.92
CA PRO A 59 16.80 -7.90 -0.31
C PRO A 59 15.83 -8.97 -0.83
N SER A 60 15.07 -9.57 0.08
CA SER A 60 14.02 -10.56 -0.19
C SER A 60 12.69 -9.97 -0.64
N PHE A 61 12.62 -8.66 -0.91
CA PHE A 61 11.37 -8.02 -1.35
C PHE A 61 10.90 -8.54 -2.71
N GLY A 62 9.60 -8.85 -2.81
CA GLY A 62 8.94 -9.24 -4.06
C GLY A 62 7.84 -8.24 -4.44
N LEU A 63 7.65 -8.04 -5.74
CA LEU A 63 6.58 -7.22 -6.31
C LEU A 63 5.84 -8.02 -7.38
N THR A 64 4.55 -8.25 -7.18
CA THR A 64 3.70 -8.87 -8.19
C THR A 64 2.68 -7.85 -8.71
N GLY A 65 2.69 -7.61 -10.01
CA GLY A 65 1.65 -6.84 -10.68
C GLY A 65 0.50 -7.73 -11.13
N PHE A 66 -0.75 -7.31 -10.87
CA PHE A 66 -1.94 -7.98 -11.38
C PHE A 66 -2.75 -7.02 -12.25
N ALA A 67 -2.97 -7.38 -13.52
CA ALA A 67 -3.74 -6.57 -14.46
C ALA A 67 -4.26 -7.39 -15.65
N ARG A 68 -5.23 -6.80 -16.37
CA ARG A 68 -5.87 -7.44 -17.55
C ARG A 68 -5.00 -7.45 -18.82
N ARG A 69 -3.85 -6.76 -18.81
CA ARG A 69 -2.99 -6.64 -20.00
C ARG A 69 -2.38 -8.00 -20.33
N ASP A 70 -2.36 -8.30 -21.61
CA ASP A 70 -1.67 -9.48 -22.13
C ASP A 70 -0.18 -9.14 -22.30
N TRP A 71 0.53 -9.15 -21.20
CA TRP A 71 1.93 -8.82 -21.11
C TRP A 71 2.76 -10.01 -20.62
N THR A 72 3.97 -10.11 -21.13
CA THR A 72 4.99 -10.95 -20.52
C THR A 72 5.56 -10.30 -19.26
N GLU A 73 6.26 -11.06 -18.44
CA GLU A 73 6.95 -10.53 -17.27
C GLU A 73 8.03 -9.51 -17.66
N GLU A 74 8.75 -9.73 -18.77
CA GLU A 74 9.73 -8.79 -19.29
C GLU A 74 9.09 -7.47 -19.68
N HIS A 75 7.98 -7.51 -20.41
CA HIS A 75 7.25 -6.30 -20.79
C HIS A 75 6.79 -5.53 -19.54
N PHE A 76 6.34 -6.25 -18.51
CA PHE A 76 5.95 -5.61 -17.24
C PHE A 76 7.16 -5.00 -16.52
N LYS A 77 8.33 -5.65 -16.51
CA LYS A 77 9.57 -5.08 -15.94
C LYS A 77 9.99 -3.81 -16.66
N ASP A 78 9.92 -3.80 -18.00
CA ASP A 78 10.22 -2.60 -18.79
C ASP A 78 9.24 -1.46 -18.45
N PHE A 79 7.96 -1.77 -18.41
CA PHE A 79 6.93 -0.81 -17.98
C PHE A 79 7.21 -0.24 -16.59
N VAL A 80 7.59 -1.07 -15.62
CA VAL A 80 7.96 -0.62 -14.28
C VAL A 80 9.19 0.28 -14.33
N LYS A 81 10.24 -0.11 -15.09
CA LYS A 81 11.48 0.66 -15.23
C LYS A 81 11.22 2.05 -15.79
N GLU A 82 10.47 2.15 -16.88
CA GLU A 82 10.11 3.42 -17.51
C GLU A 82 9.38 4.35 -16.54
N ASN A 83 8.38 3.84 -15.82
CA ASN A 83 7.62 4.66 -14.88
C ASN A 83 8.44 5.05 -13.63
N VAL A 84 9.33 4.20 -13.17
CA VAL A 84 10.29 4.52 -12.11
C VAL A 84 11.22 5.63 -12.57
N GLN A 85 11.84 5.52 -13.75
CA GLN A 85 12.75 6.53 -14.29
C GLN A 85 12.06 7.89 -14.50
N ALA A 86 10.78 7.87 -14.89
CA ALA A 86 10.01 9.09 -15.11
C ALA A 86 9.55 9.80 -13.82
N HIS A 87 9.38 9.07 -12.70
CA HIS A 87 8.66 9.59 -11.54
C HIS A 87 9.35 9.35 -10.18
N CYS A 88 10.50 8.64 -10.11
CA CYS A 88 11.21 8.48 -8.85
C CYS A 88 11.75 9.82 -8.34
N ARG A 89 11.84 9.93 -7.02
CA ARG A 89 12.35 11.15 -6.34
C ARG A 89 13.82 11.07 -6.04
N THR A 90 14.38 9.87 -6.03
CA THR A 90 15.80 9.63 -5.83
C THR A 90 16.50 9.39 -7.18
N PRO A 91 17.79 9.69 -7.32
CA PRO A 91 18.51 9.39 -8.56
C PRO A 91 18.40 7.91 -8.93
N PHE A 92 18.09 7.62 -10.19
CA PHE A 92 18.01 6.26 -10.69
C PHE A 92 19.38 5.60 -10.69
N LYS A 93 19.47 4.39 -10.10
CA LYS A 93 20.68 3.55 -10.06
C LYS A 93 20.38 2.19 -10.65
N GLU A 94 21.12 1.81 -11.66
CA GLU A 94 20.95 0.51 -12.34
C GLU A 94 21.16 -0.69 -11.40
N SER A 95 22.06 -0.57 -10.43
CA SER A 95 22.31 -1.63 -9.43
C SER A 95 21.08 -1.88 -8.55
N THR A 96 20.44 -0.81 -8.06
CA THR A 96 19.18 -0.91 -7.29
C THR A 96 18.05 -1.47 -8.14
N TRP A 97 17.97 -1.02 -9.40
CA TRP A 97 16.97 -1.56 -10.33
C TRP A 97 17.13 -3.06 -10.56
N LYS A 98 18.34 -3.54 -10.89
CA LYS A 98 18.60 -4.96 -11.09
C LYS A 98 18.21 -5.82 -9.89
N GLN A 99 18.51 -5.35 -8.69
CA GLN A 99 18.14 -6.04 -7.46
C GLN A 99 16.62 -6.11 -7.25
N LEU A 100 15.91 -5.01 -7.50
CA LEU A 100 14.45 -4.94 -7.43
C LEU A 100 13.79 -5.78 -8.53
N ALA A 101 14.26 -5.66 -9.77
CA ALA A 101 13.71 -6.34 -10.94
C ALA A 101 13.76 -7.87 -10.82
N ALA A 102 14.75 -8.42 -10.11
CA ALA A 102 14.83 -9.86 -9.85
C ALA A 102 13.64 -10.40 -9.04
N GLY A 103 12.97 -9.55 -8.25
CA GLY A 103 11.77 -9.88 -7.47
C GLY A 103 10.46 -9.43 -8.11
N ILE A 104 10.45 -8.96 -9.37
CA ILE A 104 9.23 -8.53 -10.06
C ILE A 104 8.62 -9.72 -10.79
N ARG A 105 7.30 -9.88 -10.64
CA ARG A 105 6.46 -10.86 -11.31
C ARG A 105 5.21 -10.19 -11.86
N PHE A 106 4.58 -10.82 -12.85
CA PHE A 106 3.34 -10.33 -13.44
C PHE A 106 2.32 -11.45 -13.58
N VAL A 107 1.10 -11.19 -13.20
CA VAL A 107 -0.03 -12.09 -13.40
C VAL A 107 -1.11 -11.37 -14.21
N GLN A 108 -1.35 -11.92 -15.40
CA GLN A 108 -2.48 -11.50 -16.23
C GLN A 108 -3.78 -12.06 -15.69
N GLY A 109 -4.80 -11.22 -15.56
CA GLY A 109 -6.15 -11.68 -15.20
C GLY A 109 -7.14 -10.56 -14.97
N THR A 110 -8.41 -10.96 -14.93
CA THR A 110 -9.53 -10.13 -14.49
C THR A 110 -9.91 -10.50 -13.07
N PHE A 111 -10.69 -9.66 -12.39
CA PHE A 111 -11.05 -9.90 -10.99
C PHE A 111 -12.12 -10.99 -10.82
N ASP A 112 -12.73 -11.42 -11.91
CA ASP A 112 -13.73 -12.49 -12.00
C ASP A 112 -13.16 -13.82 -12.52
N ASP A 113 -11.84 -13.91 -12.77
CA ASP A 113 -11.17 -15.13 -13.23
C ASP A 113 -10.51 -15.89 -12.05
N PRO A 114 -11.13 -16.95 -11.50
CA PRO A 114 -10.52 -17.75 -10.43
C PRO A 114 -9.15 -18.33 -10.80
N LYS A 115 -8.98 -18.72 -12.09
CA LYS A 115 -7.70 -19.26 -12.57
C LYS A 115 -6.56 -18.25 -12.52
N ALA A 116 -6.87 -16.95 -12.69
CA ALA A 116 -5.86 -15.91 -12.51
C ALA A 116 -5.43 -15.79 -11.04
N PHE A 117 -6.34 -16.02 -10.10
CA PHE A 117 -6.01 -16.02 -8.68
C PHE A 117 -5.27 -17.30 -8.25
N GLU A 118 -5.54 -18.44 -8.86
CA GLU A 118 -4.71 -19.64 -8.70
C GLU A 118 -3.28 -19.37 -9.18
N ARG A 119 -3.10 -18.80 -10.39
CA ARG A 119 -1.77 -18.39 -10.89
C ARG A 119 -1.10 -17.36 -9.97
N LEU A 120 -1.88 -16.43 -9.39
CA LEU A 120 -1.35 -15.49 -8.41
C LEU A 120 -0.83 -16.21 -7.17
N SER A 121 -1.58 -17.18 -6.66
CA SER A 121 -1.17 -17.99 -5.51
C SER A 121 0.14 -18.74 -5.79
N ASP A 122 0.26 -19.36 -6.98
CA ASP A 122 1.48 -20.05 -7.39
C ASP A 122 2.67 -19.09 -7.52
N THR A 123 2.45 -17.92 -8.14
CA THR A 123 3.49 -16.87 -8.33
C THR A 123 4.00 -16.36 -6.99
N VAL A 124 3.10 -16.13 -6.03
CA VAL A 124 3.46 -15.66 -4.70
C VAL A 124 4.21 -16.75 -3.92
N ALA A 125 3.80 -18.02 -4.05
CA ALA A 125 4.50 -19.16 -3.47
C ALA A 125 5.89 -19.37 -4.10
N GLU A 126 6.05 -19.10 -5.38
CA GLU A 126 7.36 -19.08 -6.05
C GLU A 126 8.26 -17.99 -5.49
N LEU A 127 7.76 -16.76 -5.34
CA LEU A 127 8.50 -15.67 -4.70
C LEU A 127 8.92 -16.01 -3.26
N ASP A 128 8.07 -16.72 -2.50
CA ASP A 128 8.42 -17.18 -1.16
C ASP A 128 9.66 -18.10 -1.18
N ARG A 129 9.74 -19.01 -2.16
CA ARG A 129 10.88 -19.92 -2.31
C ARG A 129 12.14 -19.21 -2.82
N ASP A 130 11.97 -18.41 -3.88
CA ASP A 130 13.10 -17.81 -4.61
C ASP A 130 13.69 -16.61 -3.89
N ARG A 131 12.87 -15.82 -3.21
CA ARG A 131 13.26 -14.58 -2.56
C ARG A 131 13.29 -14.66 -1.05
N GLY A 132 12.66 -15.66 -0.46
CA GLY A 132 12.57 -15.79 1.00
C GLY A 132 11.66 -14.76 1.65
N THR A 133 10.51 -14.47 1.06
CA THR A 133 9.54 -13.48 1.59
C THR A 133 8.81 -14.00 2.83
N ARG A 134 9.02 -15.27 3.21
CA ARG A 134 8.49 -15.93 4.41
C ARG A 134 6.96 -15.98 4.48
N GLY A 135 6.31 -15.97 3.32
CA GLY A 135 4.85 -15.96 3.26
C GLY A 135 4.20 -14.66 3.69
N ASN A 136 4.95 -13.58 3.88
CA ASN A 136 4.40 -12.27 4.27
C ASN A 136 4.00 -11.48 3.03
N HIS A 137 2.69 -11.24 2.89
CA HIS A 137 2.15 -10.59 1.69
C HIS A 137 1.26 -9.40 2.02
N ALA A 138 1.48 -8.29 1.32
CA ALA A 138 0.61 -7.14 1.29
C ALA A 138 -0.15 -7.11 -0.04
N PHE A 139 -1.46 -6.93 0.00
CA PHE A 139 -2.34 -6.81 -1.17
C PHE A 139 -2.79 -5.36 -1.29
N TYR A 140 -2.32 -4.67 -2.31
CA TYR A 140 -2.64 -3.26 -2.54
C TYR A 140 -3.76 -3.14 -3.56
N MET A 141 -4.89 -2.57 -3.14
CA MET A 141 -6.10 -2.41 -3.95
C MET A 141 -6.07 -1.08 -4.73
N SER A 142 -5.23 -1.00 -5.77
CA SER A 142 -5.21 0.15 -6.70
C SER A 142 -6.29 0.00 -7.79
N VAL A 143 -7.52 -0.25 -7.35
CA VAL A 143 -8.68 -0.56 -8.18
C VAL A 143 -9.91 0.23 -7.70
N PRO A 144 -10.94 0.40 -8.54
CA PRO A 144 -12.18 1.04 -8.10
C PRO A 144 -12.82 0.31 -6.91
N PRO A 145 -13.45 1.03 -5.95
CA PRO A 145 -14.03 0.44 -4.74
C PRO A 145 -15.03 -0.70 -5.01
N ARG A 146 -15.76 -0.63 -6.11
CA ARG A 146 -16.69 -1.70 -6.55
C ARG A 146 -16.02 -3.05 -6.78
N ALA A 147 -14.69 -3.09 -6.99
CA ALA A 147 -13.95 -4.32 -7.19
C ALA A 147 -13.44 -4.94 -5.87
N PHE A 148 -13.42 -4.19 -4.76
CA PHE A 148 -12.87 -4.67 -3.49
C PHE A 148 -13.53 -5.96 -2.99
N PRO A 149 -14.88 -6.08 -2.98
CA PRO A 149 -15.54 -7.30 -2.54
C PRO A 149 -15.12 -8.52 -3.36
N GLN A 150 -15.06 -8.36 -4.67
CA GLN A 150 -14.71 -9.45 -5.58
C GLN A 150 -13.27 -9.90 -5.39
N VAL A 151 -12.31 -8.97 -5.40
CA VAL A 151 -10.89 -9.29 -5.19
C VAL A 151 -10.67 -9.92 -3.81
N SER A 152 -11.33 -9.42 -2.77
CA SER A 152 -11.22 -9.98 -1.42
C SER A 152 -11.70 -11.44 -1.35
N ARG A 153 -12.84 -11.75 -1.97
CA ARG A 153 -13.37 -13.13 -2.04
C ARG A 153 -12.42 -14.05 -2.80
N GLN A 154 -11.93 -13.64 -3.96
CA GLN A 154 -10.97 -14.42 -4.74
C GLN A 154 -9.69 -14.69 -3.95
N LEU A 155 -9.18 -13.72 -3.18
CA LEU A 155 -8.03 -13.92 -2.31
C LEU A 155 -8.32 -14.93 -1.18
N ALA A 156 -9.55 -14.95 -0.65
CA ALA A 156 -9.97 -15.96 0.32
C ALA A 156 -10.05 -17.35 -0.31
N ASP A 157 -10.69 -17.46 -1.48
CA ASP A 157 -10.92 -18.72 -2.19
C ASP A 157 -9.61 -19.41 -2.61
N CYS A 158 -8.59 -18.62 -3.01
CA CYS A 158 -7.26 -19.15 -3.36
C CYS A 158 -6.29 -19.26 -2.16
N GLY A 159 -6.76 -19.07 -0.92
CA GLY A 159 -5.98 -19.24 0.31
C GLY A 159 -4.95 -18.13 0.59
N LEU A 160 -5.03 -17.00 -0.10
CA LEU A 160 -4.09 -15.89 0.08
C LEU A 160 -4.49 -14.89 1.18
N ALA A 161 -5.75 -14.90 1.63
CA ALA A 161 -6.24 -13.94 2.62
C ALA A 161 -5.76 -14.23 4.05
N LYS A 162 -5.49 -15.47 4.39
CA LYS A 162 -5.05 -15.92 5.74
C LYS A 162 -3.83 -16.81 5.65
N SER A 163 -3.11 -16.96 6.74
CA SER A 163 -1.96 -17.86 6.83
C SER A 163 -1.98 -18.61 8.14
N ASP A 164 -1.91 -19.94 8.07
CA ASP A 164 -1.84 -20.83 9.24
C ASP A 164 -0.41 -20.97 9.81
N LYS A 165 0.59 -20.41 9.10
CA LYS A 165 2.02 -20.58 9.44
C LYS A 165 2.64 -19.37 10.15
N GLY A 166 1.82 -18.50 10.75
CA GLY A 166 2.31 -17.32 11.46
C GLY A 166 2.82 -16.18 10.56
N ALA A 167 2.72 -16.32 9.24
CA ALA A 167 2.99 -15.23 8.31
C ALA A 167 1.81 -14.26 8.29
N TRP A 168 2.10 -12.98 8.07
CA TRP A 168 1.06 -11.99 8.00
C TRP A 168 0.50 -11.81 6.58
N ARG A 169 -0.77 -11.52 6.50
CA ARG A 169 -1.50 -11.11 5.30
C ARG A 169 -2.11 -9.75 5.57
N ARG A 170 -1.84 -8.76 4.73
CA ARG A 170 -2.34 -7.39 4.91
C ARG A 170 -3.00 -6.91 3.64
N VAL A 171 -4.13 -6.21 3.78
CA VAL A 171 -4.79 -5.54 2.67
C VAL A 171 -4.70 -4.04 2.84
N ILE A 172 -4.35 -3.35 1.76
CA ILE A 172 -4.20 -1.90 1.71
C ILE A 172 -5.26 -1.36 0.76
N ILE A 173 -6.09 -0.47 1.27
CA ILE A 173 -7.26 0.06 0.58
C ILE A 173 -7.14 1.58 0.50
N GLU A 174 -7.29 2.13 -0.70
CA GLU A 174 -7.33 3.57 -0.96
C GLU A 174 -8.74 4.15 -0.75
N LYS A 175 -8.81 5.45 -0.48
CA LYS A 175 -10.09 6.18 -0.56
C LYS A 175 -10.71 6.07 -1.97
N PRO A 176 -12.04 6.12 -2.08
CA PRO A 176 -13.05 6.28 -1.04
C PRO A 176 -13.41 4.96 -0.35
N PHE A 177 -13.70 5.04 0.95
CA PHE A 177 -14.18 3.90 1.74
C PHE A 177 -15.70 3.81 1.73
N GLY A 178 -16.33 4.01 0.59
CA GLY A 178 -17.75 4.20 0.39
C GLY A 178 -18.08 5.65 0.03
N HIS A 179 -19.30 5.89 -0.46
CA HIS A 179 -19.80 7.22 -0.80
C HIS A 179 -20.70 7.81 0.28
N ASP A 180 -21.17 6.98 1.22
CA ASP A 180 -21.92 7.33 2.41
C ASP A 180 -21.64 6.35 3.56
N LEU A 181 -22.26 6.56 4.72
CA LEU A 181 -22.06 5.71 5.88
C LEU A 181 -22.52 4.27 5.65
N ALA A 182 -23.62 4.07 4.91
CA ALA A 182 -24.15 2.74 4.65
C ALA A 182 -23.19 1.92 3.77
N SER A 183 -22.74 2.49 2.67
CA SER A 183 -21.77 1.85 1.76
C SER A 183 -20.39 1.66 2.42
N ALA A 184 -19.98 2.58 3.32
CA ALA A 184 -18.74 2.42 4.08
C ALA A 184 -18.82 1.24 5.06
N LYS A 185 -19.95 1.08 5.77
CA LYS A 185 -20.19 -0.06 6.66
C LYS A 185 -20.26 -1.38 5.89
N GLU A 186 -20.91 -1.38 4.73
CA GLU A 186 -20.99 -2.59 3.89
C GLU A 186 -19.61 -2.99 3.37
N LEU A 187 -18.80 -2.03 2.91
CA LEU A 187 -17.43 -2.32 2.50
C LEU A 187 -16.60 -2.87 3.66
N ASP A 188 -16.71 -2.27 4.84
CA ASP A 188 -16.03 -2.73 6.05
C ASP A 188 -16.44 -4.15 6.42
N ARG A 189 -17.73 -4.46 6.38
CA ARG A 189 -18.26 -5.80 6.62
C ARG A 189 -17.67 -6.83 5.67
N VAL A 190 -17.70 -6.56 4.37
CA VAL A 190 -17.18 -7.49 3.34
C VAL A 190 -15.69 -7.73 3.48
N VAL A 191 -14.91 -6.69 3.75
CA VAL A 191 -13.46 -6.82 3.93
C VAL A 191 -13.14 -7.58 5.23
N SER A 192 -13.89 -7.31 6.30
CA SER A 192 -13.71 -7.94 7.61
C SER A 192 -14.16 -9.42 7.65
N GLU A 193 -15.00 -9.87 6.73
CA GLU A 193 -15.30 -11.29 6.54
C GLU A 193 -14.09 -12.09 6.04
N VAL A 194 -13.22 -11.43 5.28
CA VAL A 194 -12.06 -12.06 4.63
C VAL A 194 -10.78 -11.83 5.43
N PHE A 195 -10.54 -10.60 5.89
CA PHE A 195 -9.32 -10.20 6.58
C PHE A 195 -9.61 -9.83 8.03
N ASP A 196 -8.70 -10.17 8.94
CA ASP A 196 -8.77 -9.65 10.29
C ASP A 196 -8.70 -8.12 10.29
N PRO A 197 -9.46 -7.40 11.14
CA PRO A 197 -9.42 -5.93 11.20
C PRO A 197 -8.01 -5.36 11.42
N SER A 198 -7.16 -6.05 12.16
CA SER A 198 -5.74 -5.68 12.38
C SER A 198 -4.87 -5.80 11.13
N SER A 199 -5.36 -6.47 10.10
CA SER A 199 -4.69 -6.68 8.80
C SER A 199 -5.19 -5.73 7.71
N VAL A 200 -6.18 -4.89 8.01
CA VAL A 200 -6.78 -3.94 7.06
C VAL A 200 -6.19 -2.55 7.26
N PHE A 201 -5.49 -2.04 6.24
CA PHE A 201 -4.87 -0.72 6.24
C PHE A 201 -5.58 0.20 5.26
N ARG A 202 -6.18 1.25 5.78
CA ARG A 202 -6.85 2.29 4.99
C ARG A 202 -5.91 3.45 4.76
N ILE A 203 -5.73 3.84 3.51
CA ILE A 203 -4.87 4.96 3.13
C ILE A 203 -5.72 6.23 3.02
N ASP A 204 -5.38 7.21 3.84
CA ASP A 204 -5.73 8.60 3.64
C ASP A 204 -4.43 9.40 3.44
N HIS A 205 -4.15 9.80 2.21
CA HIS A 205 -2.90 10.47 1.86
C HIS A 205 -2.71 11.83 2.56
N TYR A 206 -3.80 12.49 3.00
CA TYR A 206 -3.71 13.71 3.80
C TYR A 206 -3.08 13.47 5.15
N LEU A 207 -3.40 12.34 5.79
CA LEU A 207 -2.78 11.96 7.06
C LEU A 207 -1.28 11.63 6.94
N GLY A 208 -0.80 11.40 5.73
CA GLY A 208 0.62 11.21 5.43
C GLY A 208 1.39 12.50 5.15
N LYS A 209 0.71 13.66 5.01
CA LYS A 209 1.37 14.95 4.80
C LYS A 209 2.00 15.44 6.11
N GLU A 210 3.28 15.83 6.05
CA GLU A 210 4.04 16.31 7.22
C GLU A 210 3.36 17.49 7.91
N THR A 211 2.83 18.43 7.14
CA THR A 211 2.08 19.60 7.67
C THR A 211 0.84 19.19 8.47
N VAL A 212 0.14 18.13 8.06
CA VAL A 212 -1.04 17.61 8.77
C VAL A 212 -0.62 16.89 10.04
N GLN A 213 0.42 16.06 9.98
CA GLN A 213 0.96 15.37 11.16
C GLN A 213 1.52 16.36 12.18
N ASN A 214 2.14 17.45 11.74
CA ASN A 214 2.67 18.50 12.61
C ASN A 214 1.57 19.21 13.41
N MET A 215 0.34 19.30 12.91
CA MET A 215 -0.77 19.86 13.71
C MET A 215 -1.08 19.03 14.96
N LEU A 216 -1.01 17.69 14.86
CA LEU A 216 -1.17 16.82 16.02
C LEU A 216 -0.04 17.01 17.03
N ALA A 217 1.19 17.10 16.55
CA ALA A 217 2.35 17.37 17.39
C ALA A 217 2.26 18.76 18.04
N LEU A 218 1.89 19.79 17.28
CA LEU A 218 1.69 21.14 17.78
C LEU A 218 0.69 21.17 18.94
N ARG A 219 -0.46 20.51 18.74
CA ARG A 219 -1.55 20.53 19.74
C ARG A 219 -1.25 19.67 20.95
N PHE A 220 -0.83 18.41 20.77
CA PHE A 220 -0.78 17.41 21.84
C PHE A 220 0.61 17.20 22.45
N ALA A 221 1.68 17.63 21.78
CA ALA A 221 3.03 17.57 22.33
C ALA A 221 3.50 18.91 22.95
N ASN A 222 2.66 19.95 22.97
CA ASN A 222 2.99 21.26 23.50
C ASN A 222 1.98 21.68 24.56
N ALA A 223 2.41 21.70 25.81
CA ALA A 223 1.58 22.13 26.97
C ALA A 223 1.04 23.56 26.85
N MET A 224 1.62 24.41 26.00
CA MET A 224 1.14 25.77 25.75
C MET A 224 -0.10 25.82 24.86
N TYR A 225 -0.23 24.92 23.90
CA TYR A 225 -1.29 24.98 22.90
C TYR A 225 -2.50 24.12 23.25
N GLU A 226 -2.31 22.97 23.86
CA GLU A 226 -3.39 22.06 24.16
C GLU A 226 -4.50 22.71 25.00
N PRO A 227 -4.22 23.47 26.10
CA PRO A 227 -5.25 24.10 26.95
C PRO A 227 -6.06 25.17 26.23
N ILE A 228 -5.48 25.86 25.24
CA ILE A 228 -6.15 26.97 24.54
C ILE A 228 -6.82 26.52 23.23
N TRP A 229 -6.68 25.26 22.84
CA TRP A 229 -7.28 24.74 21.61
C TRP A 229 -8.72 24.28 21.84
N ASN A 230 -9.57 25.22 22.17
CA ASN A 230 -10.97 25.01 22.47
C ASN A 230 -11.81 26.25 22.10
N ASN A 231 -13.12 26.15 22.20
CA ASN A 231 -14.07 27.19 21.81
C ASN A 231 -14.05 28.46 22.70
N ASN A 232 -13.30 28.49 23.80
CA ASN A 232 -13.15 29.73 24.60
C ASN A 232 -12.08 30.66 24.01
N TYR A 233 -11.12 30.09 23.26
CA TYR A 233 -9.97 30.82 22.72
C TYR A 233 -9.90 30.79 21.21
N VAL A 234 -10.51 29.82 20.54
CA VAL A 234 -10.54 29.70 19.07
C VAL A 234 -11.87 30.20 18.56
N ASP A 235 -11.84 31.28 17.82
CA ASP A 235 -13.04 31.88 17.20
C ASP A 235 -13.52 31.03 16.02
N HIS A 236 -12.62 30.74 15.09
CA HIS A 236 -12.96 29.90 13.94
C HIS A 236 -11.74 29.13 13.42
N VAL A 237 -12.00 28.10 12.61
CA VAL A 237 -10.99 27.32 11.90
C VAL A 237 -11.25 27.47 10.41
N GLN A 238 -10.23 27.90 9.67
CA GLN A 238 -10.29 27.98 8.22
C GLN A 238 -9.35 26.93 7.63
N ILE A 239 -9.90 26.04 6.78
CA ILE A 239 -9.14 25.03 6.06
C ILE A 239 -9.18 25.37 4.57
N THR A 240 -8.01 25.69 4.02
CA THR A 240 -7.87 25.96 2.59
C THR A 240 -7.12 24.81 1.93
N MET A 241 -7.74 24.26 0.90
CA MET A 241 -7.13 23.26 0.05
C MET A 241 -7.07 23.79 -1.37
N ALA A 242 -5.87 24.04 -1.83
CA ALA A 242 -5.60 24.46 -3.22
C ALA A 242 -4.91 23.32 -3.97
N GLU A 243 -5.39 23.01 -5.18
CA GLU A 243 -4.82 22.03 -6.07
C GLU A 243 -4.52 22.69 -7.43
N ASP A 244 -3.33 22.40 -7.96
CA ASP A 244 -2.92 22.85 -9.29
C ASP A 244 -3.45 21.94 -10.41
N ILE A 245 -4.02 20.79 -10.04
CA ILE A 245 -4.48 19.75 -10.95
C ILE A 245 -6.00 19.82 -11.05
N GLY A 246 -6.51 20.01 -12.28
CA GLY A 246 -7.94 19.95 -12.55
C GLY A 246 -8.51 18.52 -12.41
N VAL A 247 -9.85 18.44 -12.47
CA VAL A 247 -10.59 17.18 -12.34
C VAL A 247 -10.23 16.16 -13.44
N ALA A 248 -9.87 16.65 -14.64
CA ALA A 248 -9.52 15.86 -15.83
C ALA A 248 -10.52 14.70 -16.08
N GLY A 249 -10.03 13.47 -16.25
CA GLY A 249 -10.86 12.26 -16.47
C GLY A 249 -11.59 11.74 -15.23
N ARG A 250 -11.55 12.44 -14.08
CA ARG A 250 -12.16 12.02 -12.80
C ARG A 250 -13.53 12.65 -12.53
N ALA A 251 -14.15 13.30 -13.52
CA ALA A 251 -15.43 13.98 -13.33
C ALA A 251 -16.52 13.04 -12.77
N GLY A 252 -16.66 11.83 -13.31
CA GLY A 252 -17.61 10.84 -12.82
C GLY A 252 -17.34 10.33 -11.39
N TYR A 253 -16.10 10.40 -10.94
CA TYR A 253 -15.74 10.12 -9.55
C TYR A 253 -16.21 11.24 -8.62
N TYR A 254 -15.94 12.48 -8.99
CA TYR A 254 -16.33 13.65 -8.19
C TYR A 254 -17.84 13.88 -8.16
N ASP A 255 -18.57 13.50 -9.19
CA ASP A 255 -20.02 13.63 -9.25
C ASP A 255 -20.72 12.83 -8.13
N GLY A 256 -20.20 11.64 -7.81
CA GLY A 256 -20.77 10.79 -6.76
C GLY A 256 -20.25 11.07 -5.34
N ILE A 257 -19.08 11.71 -5.16
CA ILE A 257 -18.41 11.83 -3.87
C ILE A 257 -18.33 13.29 -3.40
N GLY A 258 -18.01 14.21 -4.30
CA GLY A 258 -17.81 15.62 -4.01
C GLY A 258 -16.47 15.91 -3.31
N ALA A 259 -15.95 17.14 -3.52
CA ALA A 259 -14.64 17.53 -3.03
C ALA A 259 -14.52 17.46 -1.50
N ALA A 260 -15.54 17.89 -0.76
CA ALA A 260 -15.50 17.92 0.71
C ALA A 260 -15.43 16.53 1.37
N ARG A 261 -15.79 15.47 0.64
CA ARG A 261 -15.69 14.09 1.15
C ARG A 261 -14.44 13.39 0.66
N ASP A 262 -13.95 13.79 -0.51
CA ASP A 262 -12.72 13.24 -1.08
C ASP A 262 -11.48 13.76 -0.33
N ILE A 263 -11.58 14.96 0.18
CA ILE A 263 -10.54 15.69 0.87
C ILE A 263 -10.86 15.84 2.35
#